data_3a1c077bc952e57efdc37442d05f9a50
#
_entry.id   3a1c077bc952e57efdc37442d05f9a50
#
_cell.length_a   1.000
_cell.length_b   1.000
_cell.length_c   1.000
_cell.angle_alpha   90.00
_cell.angle_beta   90.00
_cell.angle_gamma   90.00
#
_symmetry.space_group_name_H-M   'P 1'
#
loop_
_entity.id
_entity.type
_entity.pdbx_description
1 polymer ?
#
loop_
_entity_poly.entity_id
_entity_poly.type
_entity_poly.pdbx_seq_one_letter_code
_entity_poly.pdbx_strand_id
1 'polypeptide(L)'
;MALGRFPREVWVLLSATFLVAIGFGLMAPVVPAFASSFGVGVTAAAFIVSAFSIVRLLFAPASGQLVSKFAERPVLLAGLVVNSLSTAACGWAGSYTQLLVFRSLAGIGSVMFTVAGTGLVLRLSPAGLRGRAAGLWSTSFLLGNMLGPLAGGLIASASLRLPFIAYGCSTLVAALAVWRLLRRSVHTAPSAIRDMPALTVRQALRSPAYRAALASSFANGWVTLGVRFALIPLFVVYDLGETDAVAGVTLSVYAVGTASMLLLSGRIADRKGRRPMALTGLTVLTVGVLALGMAETTPFLLVAALLAGIGSGMISPAQTATVADVIGTDVRGGPVLATFQMAADLGAIVGPVVAGALADTWSYQVAFSATAVMSVLALIIWLRAPETLVVSHRQPEPGSEVCGPAADTSSS
;
A
#
# COMPACT_ATOMS: atom_id res chain seq x y z
N MET A 1 13.50 25.93 17.22
CA MET A 1 12.33 25.36 16.52
C MET A 1 11.66 24.38 17.46
N ALA A 2 10.52 24.73 18.05
CA ALA A 2 9.74 23.83 18.90
C ALA A 2 9.27 22.65 18.04
N LEU A 3 9.72 21.44 18.34
CA LEU A 3 9.22 20.20 17.76
C LEU A 3 7.73 20.10 18.13
N GLY A 4 6.84 20.52 17.22
CA GLY A 4 5.41 20.45 17.41
C GLY A 4 5.02 19.03 17.78
N ARG A 5 4.54 18.84 19.02
CA ARG A 5 4.08 17.55 19.50
C ARG A 5 2.71 17.26 18.86
N PHE A 6 2.56 16.08 18.31
CA PHE A 6 1.25 15.62 17.87
C PHE A 6 0.28 15.50 19.06
N PRO A 7 -1.00 15.85 18.87
CA PRO A 7 -2.04 15.57 19.85
C PRO A 7 -2.08 14.07 20.21
N ARG A 8 -2.49 13.76 21.45
CA ARG A 8 -2.62 12.38 21.93
C ARG A 8 -3.51 11.52 21.02
N GLU A 9 -4.53 12.12 20.46
CA GLU A 9 -5.50 11.50 19.55
C GLU A 9 -4.82 10.96 18.28
N VAL A 10 -3.82 11.65 17.74
CA VAL A 10 -3.05 11.18 16.58
C VAL A 10 -2.28 9.90 16.93
N TRP A 11 -1.66 9.85 18.12
CA TRP A 11 -0.95 8.63 18.55
C TRP A 11 -1.88 7.45 18.78
N VAL A 12 -3.10 7.68 19.30
CA VAL A 12 -4.14 6.63 19.42
C VAL A 12 -4.52 6.08 18.05
N LEU A 13 -4.69 6.94 17.04
CA LEU A 13 -4.99 6.51 15.67
C LEU A 13 -3.84 5.74 15.02
N LEU A 14 -2.60 6.18 15.22
CA LEU A 14 -1.41 5.50 14.72
C LEU A 14 -1.24 4.11 15.35
N SER A 15 -1.47 3.99 16.67
CA SER A 15 -1.45 2.71 17.38
C SER A 15 -2.57 1.78 16.91
N ALA A 16 -3.78 2.30 16.71
CA ALA A 16 -4.89 1.53 16.13
C ALA A 16 -4.56 1.04 14.72
N THR A 17 -3.96 1.89 13.89
CA THR A 17 -3.50 1.53 12.54
C THR A 17 -2.44 0.42 12.58
N PHE A 18 -1.50 0.49 13.48
CA PHE A 18 -0.47 -0.54 13.67
C PHE A 18 -1.09 -1.88 14.07
N LEU A 19 -2.05 -1.90 15.02
CA LEU A 19 -2.76 -3.11 15.44
C LEU A 19 -3.57 -3.73 14.29
N VAL A 20 -4.27 -2.90 13.51
CA VAL A 20 -5.01 -3.35 12.32
C VAL A 20 -4.06 -3.91 11.27
N ALA A 21 -2.91 -3.27 11.07
CA ALA A 21 -1.93 -3.69 10.07
C ALA A 21 -1.21 -5.00 10.45
N ILE A 22 -0.86 -5.19 11.73
CA ILE A 22 -0.36 -6.49 12.23
C ILE A 22 -1.39 -7.57 11.94
N GLY A 23 -2.65 -7.34 12.33
CA GLY A 23 -3.72 -8.29 12.11
C GLY A 23 -3.94 -8.61 10.63
N PHE A 24 -3.90 -7.61 9.75
CA PHE A 24 -3.95 -7.83 8.31
C PHE A 24 -2.77 -8.69 7.82
N GLY A 25 -1.57 -8.42 8.30
CA GLY A 25 -0.38 -9.22 8.02
C GLY A 25 -0.48 -10.66 8.52
N LEU A 26 -1.06 -10.90 9.72
CA LEU A 26 -1.31 -12.24 10.26
C LEU A 26 -2.09 -13.12 9.28
N MET A 27 -3.03 -12.53 8.55
CA MET A 27 -3.90 -13.24 7.62
C MET A 27 -3.24 -13.56 6.27
N ALA A 28 -2.16 -12.84 5.92
CA ALA A 28 -1.55 -12.92 4.60
C ALA A 28 -1.15 -14.36 4.19
N PRO A 29 -0.43 -15.15 5.01
CA PRO A 29 -0.08 -16.53 4.67
C PRO A 29 -1.28 -17.50 4.79
N VAL A 30 -2.30 -17.14 5.54
CA VAL A 30 -3.33 -18.07 6.02
C VAL A 30 -4.57 -18.08 5.14
N VAL A 31 -4.97 -16.93 4.58
CA VAL A 31 -6.23 -16.82 3.84
C VAL A 31 -6.32 -17.77 2.65
N PRO A 32 -5.33 -17.85 1.75
CA PRO A 32 -5.37 -18.77 0.64
C PRO A 32 -5.28 -20.25 1.10
N ALA A 33 -4.42 -20.54 2.08
CA ALA A 33 -4.26 -21.90 2.62
C ALA A 33 -5.56 -22.39 3.28
N PHE A 34 -6.24 -21.53 4.07
CA PHE A 34 -7.52 -21.88 4.68
C PHE A 34 -8.63 -22.05 3.63
N ALA A 35 -8.63 -21.25 2.56
CA ALA A 35 -9.57 -21.42 1.46
C ALA A 35 -9.38 -22.78 0.76
N SER A 36 -8.12 -23.17 0.48
CA SER A 36 -7.79 -24.46 -0.14
C SER A 36 -8.17 -25.67 0.74
N SER A 37 -8.20 -25.52 2.07
CA SER A 37 -8.65 -26.60 2.98
C SER A 37 -10.10 -27.03 2.78
N PHE A 38 -10.91 -26.23 2.07
CA PHE A 38 -12.28 -26.60 1.65
C PHE A 38 -12.32 -27.37 0.32
N GLY A 39 -11.18 -27.82 -0.22
CA GLY A 39 -11.10 -28.62 -1.44
C GLY A 39 -11.28 -27.81 -2.73
N VAL A 40 -11.08 -26.50 -2.70
CA VAL A 40 -11.15 -25.63 -3.89
C VAL A 40 -9.77 -25.48 -4.55
N GLY A 41 -9.73 -25.22 -5.86
CA GLY A 41 -8.50 -24.99 -6.60
C GLY A 41 -7.82 -23.66 -6.25
N VAL A 42 -6.61 -23.46 -6.79
CA VAL A 42 -5.76 -22.28 -6.53
C VAL A 42 -6.46 -20.99 -6.98
N THR A 43 -7.20 -21.03 -8.08
CA THR A 43 -7.99 -19.88 -8.59
C THR A 43 -9.01 -19.41 -7.56
N ALA A 44 -9.79 -20.33 -6.99
CA ALA A 44 -10.80 -19.97 -5.99
C ALA A 44 -10.14 -19.52 -4.68
N ALA A 45 -9.05 -20.16 -4.26
CA ALA A 45 -8.29 -19.74 -3.09
C ALA A 45 -7.69 -18.33 -3.26
N ALA A 46 -7.16 -18.01 -4.44
CA ALA A 46 -6.66 -16.69 -4.78
C ALA A 46 -7.77 -15.64 -4.89
N PHE A 47 -8.97 -16.03 -5.37
CA PHE A 47 -10.12 -15.14 -5.51
C PHE A 47 -10.59 -14.55 -4.17
N ILE A 48 -10.38 -15.23 -3.04
CA ILE A 48 -10.69 -14.68 -1.70
C ILE A 48 -9.95 -13.34 -1.45
N VAL A 49 -8.70 -13.23 -1.93
CA VAL A 49 -7.91 -11.99 -1.81
C VAL A 49 -8.49 -10.90 -2.72
N SER A 50 -8.86 -11.27 -3.94
CA SER A 50 -9.49 -10.36 -4.90
C SER A 50 -10.87 -9.88 -4.44
N ALA A 51 -11.70 -10.76 -3.88
CA ALA A 51 -13.05 -10.43 -3.38
C ALA A 51 -13.00 -9.34 -2.30
N PHE A 52 -12.06 -9.43 -1.39
CA PHE A 52 -11.83 -8.39 -0.38
C PHE A 52 -11.51 -7.04 -1.03
N SER A 53 -10.64 -7.02 -2.05
CA SER A 53 -10.23 -5.80 -2.76
C SER A 53 -11.36 -5.24 -3.64
N ILE A 54 -12.15 -6.10 -4.28
CA ILE A 54 -13.34 -5.70 -5.06
C ILE A 54 -14.32 -4.95 -4.17
N VAL A 55 -14.66 -5.53 -3.03
CA VAL A 55 -15.62 -4.92 -2.11
C VAL A 55 -15.10 -3.61 -1.54
N ARG A 56 -13.81 -3.53 -1.22
CA ARG A 56 -13.16 -2.28 -0.81
C ARG A 56 -13.29 -1.19 -1.88
N LEU A 57 -13.01 -1.53 -3.12
CA LEU A 57 -13.09 -0.60 -4.26
C LEU A 57 -14.51 -0.10 -4.47
N LEU A 58 -15.48 -1.01 -4.52
CA LEU A 58 -16.89 -0.69 -4.74
C LEU A 58 -17.49 0.14 -3.60
N PHE A 59 -17.09 -0.13 -2.36
CA PHE A 59 -17.63 0.56 -1.18
C PHE A 59 -16.88 1.84 -0.82
N ALA A 60 -15.75 2.15 -1.45
CA ALA A 60 -14.96 3.35 -1.17
C ALA A 60 -15.75 4.66 -1.34
N PRO A 61 -16.54 4.87 -2.42
CA PRO A 61 -17.38 6.07 -2.56
C PRO A 61 -18.46 6.19 -1.46
N ALA A 62 -19.10 5.07 -1.11
CA ALA A 62 -20.09 5.02 -0.03
C ALA A 62 -19.46 5.37 1.33
N SER A 63 -18.24 4.88 1.59
CA SER A 63 -17.46 5.24 2.79
C SER A 63 -17.22 6.75 2.88
N GLY A 64 -16.85 7.39 1.78
CA GLY A 64 -16.68 8.85 1.70
C GLY A 64 -17.98 9.61 2.00
N GLN A 65 -19.12 9.14 1.47
CA GLN A 65 -20.44 9.71 1.76
C GLN A 65 -20.85 9.51 3.23
N LEU A 66 -20.57 8.34 3.81
CA LEU A 66 -20.81 8.09 5.23
C LEU A 66 -20.01 9.05 6.12
N VAL A 67 -18.73 9.29 5.78
CA VAL A 67 -17.89 10.27 6.49
C VAL A 67 -18.43 11.67 6.38
N SER A 68 -18.92 12.10 5.20
CA SER A 68 -19.51 13.42 5.02
C SER A 68 -20.83 13.59 5.80
N LYS A 69 -21.60 12.51 5.98
CA LYS A 69 -22.90 12.54 6.67
C LYS A 69 -22.78 12.38 8.19
N PHE A 70 -21.90 11.49 8.66
CA PHE A 70 -21.82 11.09 10.07
C PHE A 70 -20.54 11.53 10.78
N ALA A 71 -19.64 12.21 10.10
CA ALA A 71 -18.26 12.53 10.49
C ALA A 71 -17.35 11.27 10.59
N GLU A 72 -16.03 11.51 10.71
CA GLU A 72 -15.03 10.44 10.60
C GLU A 72 -15.04 9.46 11.76
N ARG A 73 -15.24 9.94 13.01
CA ARG A 73 -15.13 9.07 14.20
C ARG A 73 -16.18 7.95 14.24
N PRO A 74 -17.49 8.18 14.05
CA PRO A 74 -18.47 7.12 13.99
C PRO A 74 -18.23 6.12 12.87
N VAL A 75 -17.84 6.61 11.67
CA VAL A 75 -17.54 5.75 10.51
C VAL A 75 -16.31 4.89 10.77
N LEU A 76 -15.25 5.47 11.37
CA LEU A 76 -14.06 4.76 11.80
C LEU A 76 -14.39 3.61 12.78
N LEU A 77 -15.17 3.90 13.80
CA LEU A 77 -15.57 2.91 14.80
C LEU A 77 -16.43 1.80 14.20
N ALA A 78 -17.43 2.16 13.39
CA ALA A 78 -18.25 1.18 12.67
C ALA A 78 -17.39 0.30 11.76
N GLY A 79 -16.44 0.90 11.02
CA GLY A 79 -15.50 0.18 10.17
C GLY A 79 -14.62 -0.81 10.95
N LEU A 80 -14.09 -0.41 12.11
CA LEU A 80 -13.30 -1.29 12.97
C LEU A 80 -14.14 -2.44 13.52
N VAL A 81 -15.37 -2.19 13.97
CA VAL A 81 -16.26 -3.22 14.50
C VAL A 81 -16.67 -4.21 13.39
N VAL A 82 -17.09 -3.72 12.22
CA VAL A 82 -17.43 -4.58 11.07
C VAL A 82 -16.23 -5.42 10.66
N ASN A 83 -15.04 -4.82 10.54
CA ASN A 83 -13.82 -5.56 10.19
C ASN A 83 -13.48 -6.62 11.24
N SER A 84 -13.58 -6.28 12.54
CA SER A 84 -13.32 -7.20 13.65
C SER A 84 -14.24 -8.42 13.63
N LEU A 85 -15.55 -8.17 13.61
CA LEU A 85 -16.55 -9.24 13.68
C LEU A 85 -16.53 -10.13 12.43
N SER A 86 -16.45 -9.53 11.24
CA SER A 86 -16.40 -10.27 9.97
C SER A 86 -15.12 -11.10 9.86
N THR A 87 -13.98 -10.55 10.29
CA THR A 87 -12.72 -11.29 10.27
C THR A 87 -12.70 -12.42 11.29
N ALA A 88 -13.18 -12.17 12.51
CA ALA A 88 -13.34 -13.24 13.51
C ALA A 88 -14.24 -14.36 12.96
N ALA A 89 -15.38 -14.01 12.34
CA ALA A 89 -16.30 -14.97 11.74
C ALA A 89 -15.63 -15.84 10.66
N CYS A 90 -14.62 -15.35 9.92
CA CYS A 90 -13.85 -16.18 9.01
C CYS A 90 -13.23 -17.41 9.71
N GLY A 91 -12.78 -17.28 10.96
CA GLY A 91 -12.21 -18.39 11.74
C GLY A 91 -13.23 -19.51 12.07
N TRP A 92 -14.51 -19.21 12.04
CA TRP A 92 -15.60 -20.19 12.23
C TRP A 92 -16.25 -20.64 10.91
N ALA A 93 -15.76 -20.19 9.76
CA ALA A 93 -16.30 -20.62 8.48
C ALA A 93 -16.22 -22.14 8.34
N GLY A 94 -17.33 -22.76 7.96
CA GLY A 94 -17.45 -24.20 7.68
C GLY A 94 -17.46 -24.53 6.19
N SER A 95 -17.41 -23.49 5.31
CA SER A 95 -17.37 -23.64 3.86
C SER A 95 -16.65 -22.48 3.20
N TYR A 96 -16.18 -22.71 1.96
CA TYR A 96 -15.57 -21.66 1.12
C TYR A 96 -16.50 -20.45 0.93
N THR A 97 -17.81 -20.68 0.69
CA THR A 97 -18.78 -19.60 0.50
C THR A 97 -18.92 -18.73 1.74
N GLN A 98 -18.96 -19.34 2.94
CA GLN A 98 -19.01 -18.58 4.19
C GLN A 98 -17.74 -17.74 4.37
N LEU A 99 -16.57 -18.32 4.12
CA LEU A 99 -15.28 -17.61 4.16
C LEU A 99 -15.30 -16.41 3.20
N LEU A 100 -15.78 -16.62 1.96
CA LEU A 100 -15.87 -15.58 0.92
C LEU A 100 -16.76 -14.42 1.36
N VAL A 101 -17.96 -14.73 1.91
CA VAL A 101 -18.91 -13.71 2.39
C VAL A 101 -18.30 -12.93 3.55
N PHE A 102 -17.77 -13.60 4.57
CA PHE A 102 -17.20 -12.93 5.74
C PHE A 102 -15.99 -12.08 5.36
N ARG A 103 -15.14 -12.59 4.45
CA ARG A 103 -13.98 -11.83 3.97
C ARG A 103 -14.39 -10.60 3.16
N SER A 104 -15.45 -10.70 2.37
CA SER A 104 -16.04 -9.58 1.62
C SER A 104 -16.59 -8.51 2.58
N LEU A 105 -17.31 -8.89 3.62
CA LEU A 105 -17.79 -7.97 4.65
C LEU A 105 -16.64 -7.28 5.39
N ALA A 106 -15.55 -8.00 5.67
CA ALA A 106 -14.35 -7.41 6.26
C ALA A 106 -13.75 -6.32 5.35
N GLY A 107 -13.87 -6.45 4.02
CA GLY A 107 -13.49 -5.42 3.05
C GLY A 107 -14.23 -4.09 3.25
N ILE A 108 -15.54 -4.14 3.55
CA ILE A 108 -16.35 -2.95 3.87
C ILE A 108 -15.79 -2.24 5.11
N GLY A 109 -15.59 -2.99 6.20
CA GLY A 109 -15.03 -2.45 7.44
C GLY A 109 -13.65 -1.84 7.25
N SER A 110 -12.81 -2.51 6.45
CA SER A 110 -11.44 -2.08 6.15
C SER A 110 -11.39 -0.76 5.38
N VAL A 111 -12.24 -0.55 4.37
CA VAL A 111 -12.26 0.72 3.62
C VAL A 111 -12.86 1.85 4.45
N MET A 112 -13.89 1.60 5.27
CA MET A 112 -14.42 2.58 6.23
C MET A 112 -13.33 3.04 7.21
N PHE A 113 -12.55 2.09 7.76
CA PHE A 113 -11.39 2.39 8.62
C PHE A 113 -10.36 3.26 7.90
N THR A 114 -9.97 2.88 6.68
CA THR A 114 -8.91 3.59 5.94
C THR A 114 -9.32 5.01 5.57
N VAL A 115 -10.53 5.20 5.02
CA VAL A 115 -11.03 6.50 4.58
C VAL A 115 -11.24 7.45 5.78
N ALA A 116 -11.95 6.97 6.81
CA ALA A 116 -12.23 7.78 7.99
C ALA A 116 -10.98 8.03 8.83
N GLY A 117 -10.10 7.03 8.98
CA GLY A 117 -8.88 7.11 9.78
C GLY A 117 -7.86 8.07 9.17
N THR A 118 -7.61 7.99 7.87
CA THR A 118 -6.71 8.91 7.16
C THR A 118 -7.23 10.35 7.25
N GLY A 119 -8.52 10.57 7.00
CA GLY A 119 -9.16 11.88 7.13
C GLY A 119 -9.00 12.47 8.52
N LEU A 120 -9.24 11.65 9.55
CA LEU A 120 -9.16 12.07 10.95
C LEU A 120 -7.72 12.40 11.40
N VAL A 121 -6.73 11.59 11.00
CA VAL A 121 -5.31 11.85 11.29
C VAL A 121 -4.88 13.19 10.68
N LEU A 122 -5.21 13.44 9.42
CA LEU A 122 -4.86 14.70 8.76
C LEU A 122 -5.56 15.91 9.39
N ARG A 123 -6.80 15.74 9.82
CA ARG A 123 -7.59 16.82 10.44
C ARG A 123 -7.12 17.16 11.84
N LEU A 124 -6.74 16.17 12.64
CA LEU A 124 -6.22 16.37 14.00
C LEU A 124 -4.78 16.87 14.02
N SER A 125 -4.08 16.76 12.91
CA SER A 125 -2.68 17.20 12.82
C SER A 125 -2.56 18.68 12.51
N PRO A 126 -1.65 19.41 13.18
CA PRO A 126 -1.34 20.81 12.86
C PRO A 126 -0.99 20.96 11.36
N ALA A 127 -1.36 22.09 10.75
CA ALA A 127 -1.22 22.32 9.30
C ALA A 127 0.22 22.02 8.79
N GLY A 128 1.25 22.47 9.52
CA GLY A 128 2.65 22.25 9.17
C GLY A 128 3.17 20.82 9.42
N LEU A 129 2.37 19.93 10.04
CA LEU A 129 2.77 18.55 10.38
C LEU A 129 1.93 17.48 9.67
N ARG A 130 0.98 17.85 8.82
CA ARG A 130 0.08 16.90 8.12
C ARG A 130 0.83 15.89 7.28
N GLY A 131 1.85 16.31 6.53
CA GLY A 131 2.71 15.40 5.76
C GLY A 131 3.43 14.39 6.64
N ARG A 132 3.94 14.83 7.80
CA ARG A 132 4.58 13.93 8.78
C ARG A 132 3.58 12.97 9.41
N ALA A 133 2.35 13.40 9.68
CA ALA A 133 1.28 12.54 10.19
C ALA A 133 0.89 11.45 9.19
N ALA A 134 0.75 11.82 7.89
CA ALA A 134 0.52 10.86 6.81
C ALA A 134 1.68 9.86 6.68
N GLY A 135 2.92 10.33 6.80
CA GLY A 135 4.10 9.47 6.81
C GLY A 135 4.09 8.47 7.97
N LEU A 136 3.75 8.92 9.19
CA LEU A 136 3.64 8.04 10.36
C LEU A 136 2.49 7.02 10.21
N TRP A 137 1.35 7.41 9.62
CA TRP A 137 0.27 6.50 9.27
C TRP A 137 0.74 5.38 8.34
N SER A 138 1.43 5.73 7.26
CA SER A 138 1.99 4.77 6.31
C SER A 138 3.06 3.88 6.95
N THR A 139 3.91 4.44 7.81
CA THR A 139 4.94 3.70 8.55
C THR A 139 4.32 2.70 9.52
N SER A 140 3.26 3.09 10.25
CA SER A 140 2.54 2.19 11.15
C SER A 140 1.95 1.00 10.39
N PHE A 141 1.37 1.27 9.20
CA PHE A 141 0.84 0.22 8.34
C PHE A 141 1.94 -0.69 7.79
N LEU A 142 3.06 -0.12 7.37
CA LEU A 142 4.22 -0.87 6.86
C LEU A 142 4.82 -1.80 7.92
N LEU A 143 5.07 -1.29 9.12
CA LEU A 143 5.62 -2.09 10.23
C LEU A 143 4.70 -3.23 10.63
N GLY A 144 3.39 -2.99 10.68
CA GLY A 144 2.42 -4.04 10.95
C GLY A 144 2.42 -5.13 9.88
N ASN A 145 2.45 -4.75 8.60
CA ASN A 145 2.55 -5.69 7.48
C ASN A 145 3.88 -6.44 7.40
N MET A 146 4.94 -5.92 8.02
CA MET A 146 6.23 -6.60 8.10
C MET A 146 6.25 -7.67 9.18
N LEU A 147 5.70 -7.36 10.35
CA LEU A 147 5.69 -8.27 11.51
C LEU A 147 4.56 -9.28 11.47
N GLY A 148 3.43 -8.89 10.88
CA GLY A 148 2.21 -9.70 10.82
C GLY A 148 2.40 -11.08 10.22
N PRO A 149 2.95 -11.23 9.00
CA PRO A 149 3.05 -12.52 8.32
C PRO A 149 3.90 -13.54 9.07
N LEU A 150 4.98 -13.09 9.73
CA LEU A 150 5.80 -13.96 10.56
C LEU A 150 4.99 -14.57 11.72
N ALA A 151 4.30 -13.71 12.47
CA ALA A 151 3.44 -14.16 13.56
C ALA A 151 2.26 -15.01 13.04
N GLY A 152 1.71 -14.64 11.87
CA GLY A 152 0.62 -15.36 11.20
C GLY A 152 1.00 -16.78 10.82
N GLY A 153 2.16 -16.98 10.19
CA GLY A 153 2.67 -18.29 9.83
C GLY A 153 2.94 -19.17 11.05
N LEU A 154 3.52 -18.59 12.12
CA LEU A 154 3.77 -19.31 13.38
C LEU A 154 2.45 -19.74 14.08
N ILE A 155 1.46 -18.88 14.10
CA ILE A 155 0.14 -19.19 14.71
C ILE A 155 -0.61 -20.22 13.82
N ALA A 156 -0.48 -20.10 12.50
CA ALA A 156 -1.13 -20.99 11.55
C ALA A 156 -0.66 -22.44 11.66
N SER A 157 0.61 -22.67 12.05
CA SER A 157 1.14 -24.03 12.29
C SER A 157 0.38 -24.78 13.39
N ALA A 158 -0.24 -24.07 14.34
CA ALA A 158 -1.11 -24.67 15.35
C ALA A 158 -2.57 -24.81 14.84
N SER A 159 -3.09 -23.83 14.15
CA SER A 159 -4.42 -23.88 13.50
C SER A 159 -4.60 -22.72 12.52
N LEU A 160 -5.05 -23.02 11.30
CA LEU A 160 -5.40 -22.02 10.28
C LEU A 160 -6.54 -21.06 10.70
N ARG A 161 -7.29 -21.37 11.75
CA ARG A 161 -8.40 -20.55 12.28
C ARG A 161 -7.95 -19.46 13.24
N LEU A 162 -6.89 -19.73 14.01
CA LEU A 162 -6.40 -18.83 15.05
C LEU A 162 -5.98 -17.43 14.55
N PRO A 163 -5.30 -17.26 13.42
CA PRO A 163 -4.96 -15.94 12.89
C PRO A 163 -6.16 -15.03 12.62
N PHE A 164 -7.31 -15.61 12.19
CA PHE A 164 -8.55 -14.85 11.98
C PHE A 164 -9.11 -14.32 13.31
N ILE A 165 -9.12 -15.16 14.34
CA ILE A 165 -9.58 -14.78 15.69
C ILE A 165 -8.64 -13.74 16.29
N ALA A 166 -7.32 -13.95 16.19
CA ALA A 166 -6.32 -13.02 16.69
C ALA A 166 -6.45 -11.63 16.03
N TYR A 167 -6.66 -11.59 14.71
CA TYR A 167 -6.90 -10.34 14.00
C TYR A 167 -8.22 -9.69 14.41
N GLY A 168 -9.30 -10.44 14.51
CA GLY A 168 -10.58 -9.93 15.01
C GLY A 168 -10.41 -9.29 16.39
N CYS A 169 -9.76 -9.98 17.33
CA CYS A 169 -9.47 -9.47 18.67
C CYS A 169 -8.59 -8.21 18.65
N SER A 170 -7.51 -8.19 17.88
CA SER A 170 -6.62 -7.01 17.80
C SER A 170 -7.36 -5.79 17.26
N THR A 171 -8.21 -5.97 16.25
CA THR A 171 -9.03 -4.90 15.68
C THR A 171 -10.11 -4.43 16.65
N LEU A 172 -10.68 -5.34 17.45
CA LEU A 172 -11.62 -4.98 18.51
C LEU A 172 -10.96 -4.15 19.61
N VAL A 173 -9.74 -4.52 20.00
CA VAL A 173 -8.92 -3.74 20.95
C VAL A 173 -8.66 -2.35 20.38
N ALA A 174 -8.33 -2.24 19.10
CA ALA A 174 -8.15 -0.96 18.41
C ALA A 174 -9.45 -0.13 18.44
N ALA A 175 -10.61 -0.76 18.18
CA ALA A 175 -11.93 -0.11 18.24
C ALA A 175 -12.24 0.42 19.65
N LEU A 176 -12.00 -0.37 20.68
CA LEU A 176 -12.19 0.02 22.09
C LEU A 176 -11.26 1.15 22.51
N ALA A 177 -9.99 1.11 22.08
CA ALA A 177 -9.03 2.18 22.31
C ALA A 177 -9.48 3.51 21.66
N VAL A 178 -9.88 3.47 20.39
CA VAL A 178 -10.42 4.62 19.67
C VAL A 178 -11.70 5.14 20.34
N TRP A 179 -12.61 4.26 20.73
CA TRP A 179 -13.86 4.63 21.38
C TRP A 179 -13.66 5.35 22.71
N ARG A 180 -12.74 4.83 23.56
CA ARG A 180 -12.45 5.39 24.89
C ARG A 180 -11.56 6.62 24.87
N LEU A 181 -10.54 6.62 24.00
CA LEU A 181 -9.47 7.62 24.05
C LEU A 181 -9.67 8.79 23.08
N LEU A 182 -10.51 8.63 22.04
CA LEU A 182 -10.85 9.70 21.12
C LEU A 182 -12.06 10.47 21.63
N ARG A 183 -11.88 11.73 22.04
CA ARG A 183 -12.96 12.58 22.51
C ARG A 183 -13.99 12.89 21.41
N ARG A 184 -15.26 13.10 21.77
CA ARG A 184 -16.39 13.33 20.85
C ARG A 184 -16.31 14.65 20.05
N SER A 185 -15.47 15.60 20.47
CA SER A 185 -15.43 16.94 19.92
C SER A 185 -14.45 17.10 18.78
N VAL A 186 -14.84 16.63 17.59
CA VAL A 186 -14.20 17.07 16.35
C VAL A 186 -15.32 17.41 15.36
N HIS A 187 -15.93 18.58 15.55
CA HIS A 187 -16.87 19.15 14.56
C HIS A 187 -16.17 20.23 13.77
N THR A 188 -16.17 20.05 12.47
CA THR A 188 -16.20 21.02 11.38
C THR A 188 -15.19 22.17 11.33
N ALA A 189 -14.33 22.16 10.30
CA ALA A 189 -14.02 23.37 9.56
C ALA A 189 -14.03 23.04 8.05
N PRO A 190 -14.78 23.74 7.21
CA PRO A 190 -14.66 23.64 5.76
C PRO A 190 -13.33 24.25 5.34
N SER A 191 -12.57 23.54 4.51
CA SER A 191 -11.23 23.98 4.10
C SER A 191 -11.29 25.01 2.97
N ALA A 192 -10.42 26.01 3.04
CA ALA A 192 -10.10 27.01 2.02
C ALA A 192 -9.58 26.42 0.68
N ILE A 193 -9.60 25.10 0.50
CA ILE A 193 -9.16 24.40 -0.71
C ILE A 193 -10.25 24.37 -1.80
N ARG A 194 -11.46 24.87 -1.52
CA ARG A 194 -12.62 24.74 -2.43
C ARG A 194 -12.49 25.54 -3.73
N ASP A 195 -11.66 26.56 -3.80
CA ASP A 195 -11.61 27.50 -4.92
C ASP A 195 -10.48 27.24 -5.94
N MET A 196 -9.61 26.25 -5.70
CA MET A 196 -8.56 25.88 -6.67
C MET A 196 -9.14 25.07 -7.84
N PRO A 197 -8.73 25.31 -9.09
CA PRO A 197 -9.14 24.51 -10.23
C PRO A 197 -8.72 23.04 -10.04
N ALA A 198 -9.59 22.12 -10.42
CA ALA A 198 -9.31 20.68 -10.31
C ALA A 198 -8.67 20.17 -11.60
N LEU A 199 -7.51 19.51 -11.48
CA LEU A 199 -6.94 18.79 -12.62
C LEU A 199 -7.83 17.57 -12.93
N THR A 200 -8.32 17.51 -14.16
CA THR A 200 -9.13 16.37 -14.61
C THR A 200 -8.24 15.16 -14.98
N VAL A 201 -8.76 13.96 -14.78
CA VAL A 201 -8.07 12.72 -15.18
C VAL A 201 -7.71 12.73 -16.67
N ARG A 202 -8.60 13.26 -17.53
CA ARG A 202 -8.37 13.37 -18.98
C ARG A 202 -7.15 14.27 -19.31
N GLN A 203 -6.95 15.33 -18.57
CA GLN A 203 -5.78 16.22 -18.73
C GLN A 203 -4.51 15.51 -18.25
N ALA A 204 -4.55 14.86 -17.07
CA ALA A 204 -3.42 14.11 -16.54
C ALA A 204 -2.98 12.96 -17.47
N LEU A 205 -3.93 12.25 -18.09
CA LEU A 205 -3.65 11.17 -19.06
C LEU A 205 -2.90 11.64 -20.32
N ARG A 206 -2.88 12.93 -20.62
CA ARG A 206 -2.03 13.48 -21.71
C ARG A 206 -0.54 13.43 -21.36
N SER A 207 -0.21 13.43 -20.06
CA SER A 207 1.18 13.29 -19.60
C SER A 207 1.68 11.84 -19.75
N PRO A 208 2.75 11.59 -20.51
CA PRO A 208 3.37 10.27 -20.58
C PRO A 208 3.86 9.76 -19.21
N ALA A 209 4.34 10.66 -18.34
CA ALA A 209 4.78 10.34 -16.99
C ALA A 209 3.64 9.83 -16.12
N TYR A 210 2.44 10.44 -16.21
CA TYR A 210 1.27 9.97 -15.48
C TYR A 210 0.81 8.59 -15.96
N ARG A 211 0.84 8.34 -17.29
CA ARG A 211 0.51 7.02 -17.84
C ARG A 211 1.48 5.95 -17.36
N ALA A 212 2.77 6.29 -17.28
CA ALA A 212 3.79 5.38 -16.73
C ALA A 212 3.57 5.11 -15.23
N ALA A 213 3.23 6.13 -14.45
CA ALA A 213 2.87 5.97 -13.05
C ALA A 213 1.62 5.08 -12.86
N LEU A 214 0.60 5.22 -13.69
CA LEU A 214 -0.58 4.33 -13.67
C LEU A 214 -0.21 2.88 -13.99
N ALA A 215 0.60 2.65 -15.03
CA ALA A 215 1.04 1.31 -15.39
C ALA A 215 1.85 0.64 -14.28
N SER A 216 2.78 1.38 -13.66
CA SER A 216 3.55 0.84 -12.53
C SER A 216 2.70 0.67 -11.28
N SER A 217 1.68 1.52 -11.05
CA SER A 217 0.73 1.36 -9.95
C SER A 217 -0.10 0.08 -10.12
N PHE A 218 -0.60 -0.18 -11.33
CA PHE A 218 -1.30 -1.42 -11.65
C PHE A 218 -0.40 -2.64 -11.46
N ALA A 219 0.83 -2.62 -12.02
CA ALA A 219 1.79 -3.72 -11.88
C ALA A 219 2.17 -3.97 -10.41
N ASN A 220 2.40 -2.91 -9.63
CA ASN A 220 2.70 -3.03 -8.20
C ASN A 220 1.50 -3.56 -7.40
N GLY A 221 0.28 -3.14 -7.75
CA GLY A 221 -0.96 -3.69 -7.19
C GLY A 221 -1.10 -5.18 -7.49
N TRP A 222 -0.88 -5.58 -8.74
CA TRP A 222 -0.89 -6.97 -9.18
C TRP A 222 0.11 -7.83 -8.40
N VAL A 223 1.38 -7.41 -8.33
CA VAL A 223 2.45 -8.16 -7.66
C VAL A 223 2.30 -8.12 -6.14
N THR A 224 2.30 -6.90 -5.56
CA THR A 224 2.51 -6.68 -4.14
C THR A 224 1.25 -6.82 -3.31
N LEU A 225 0.11 -6.37 -3.82
CA LEU A 225 -1.17 -6.45 -3.11
C LEU A 225 -1.97 -7.70 -3.50
N GLY A 226 -1.76 -8.22 -4.73
CA GLY A 226 -2.45 -9.38 -5.26
C GLY A 226 -1.65 -10.67 -5.11
N VAL A 227 -0.77 -10.93 -6.07
CA VAL A 227 -0.08 -12.24 -6.23
C VAL A 227 0.75 -12.61 -5.01
N ARG A 228 1.46 -11.66 -4.39
CA ARG A 228 2.22 -11.90 -3.17
C ARG A 228 1.38 -12.54 -2.07
N PHE A 229 0.18 -12.02 -1.81
CA PHE A 229 -0.68 -12.53 -0.73
C PHE A 229 -1.49 -13.75 -1.13
N ALA A 230 -1.72 -13.96 -2.43
CA ALA A 230 -2.50 -15.09 -2.92
C ALA A 230 -1.64 -16.31 -3.27
N LEU A 231 -0.57 -16.13 -4.06
CA LEU A 231 0.19 -17.26 -4.61
C LEU A 231 1.38 -17.67 -3.79
N ILE A 232 2.13 -16.74 -3.17
CA ILE A 232 3.34 -17.14 -2.41
C ILE A 232 3.00 -18.18 -1.32
N PRO A 233 1.96 -18.00 -0.49
CA PRO A 233 1.62 -19.01 0.52
C PRO A 233 1.24 -20.36 -0.10
N LEU A 234 0.46 -20.36 -1.17
CA LEU A 234 0.04 -21.58 -1.87
C LEU A 234 1.23 -22.29 -2.52
N PHE A 235 2.12 -21.57 -3.17
CA PHE A 235 3.34 -22.07 -3.77
C PHE A 235 4.25 -22.75 -2.73
N VAL A 236 4.47 -22.07 -1.59
CA VAL A 236 5.31 -22.58 -0.52
C VAL A 236 4.76 -23.87 0.08
N VAL A 237 3.44 -23.94 0.30
CA VAL A 237 2.83 -25.09 0.98
C VAL A 237 2.55 -26.24 -0.01
N TYR A 238 2.01 -25.95 -1.19
CA TYR A 238 1.52 -27.00 -2.10
C TYR A 238 2.54 -27.42 -3.18
N ASP A 239 3.45 -26.55 -3.59
CA ASP A 239 4.44 -26.83 -4.63
C ASP A 239 5.80 -27.22 -4.01
N LEU A 240 6.27 -26.42 -3.03
CA LEU A 240 7.54 -26.71 -2.34
C LEU A 240 7.39 -27.69 -1.17
N GLY A 241 6.17 -28.01 -0.72
CA GLY A 241 5.92 -28.93 0.39
C GLY A 241 6.39 -28.41 1.76
N GLU A 242 6.57 -27.10 1.90
CA GLU A 242 7.02 -26.45 3.11
C GLU A 242 5.85 -26.09 4.04
N THR A 243 6.15 -25.56 5.22
CA THR A 243 5.15 -25.23 6.23
C THR A 243 4.57 -23.81 6.07
N ASP A 244 3.39 -23.56 6.67
CA ASP A 244 2.80 -22.21 6.77
C ASP A 244 3.74 -21.21 7.46
N ALA A 245 4.60 -21.68 8.37
CA ALA A 245 5.63 -20.86 8.99
C ALA A 245 6.63 -20.33 7.96
N VAL A 246 7.09 -21.16 7.02
CA VAL A 246 8.00 -20.76 5.93
C VAL A 246 7.30 -19.77 5.00
N ALA A 247 6.01 -19.96 4.70
CA ALA A 247 5.23 -19.01 3.95
C ALA A 247 5.17 -17.63 4.65
N GLY A 248 4.95 -17.62 5.97
CA GLY A 248 4.96 -16.41 6.79
C GLY A 248 6.33 -15.70 6.80
N VAL A 249 7.42 -16.46 6.94
CA VAL A 249 8.80 -15.95 6.85
C VAL A 249 9.05 -15.33 5.47
N THR A 250 8.66 -16.01 4.39
CA THR A 250 8.83 -15.54 3.02
C THR A 250 8.15 -14.19 2.80
N LEU A 251 6.89 -14.05 3.25
CA LEU A 251 6.16 -12.78 3.17
C LEU A 251 6.78 -11.68 4.02
N SER A 252 7.34 -12.03 5.17
CA SER A 252 8.03 -11.09 6.05
C SER A 252 9.35 -10.62 5.45
N VAL A 253 10.14 -11.51 4.85
CA VAL A 253 11.38 -11.18 4.12
C VAL A 253 11.09 -10.25 2.94
N TYR A 254 10.03 -10.52 2.19
CA TYR A 254 9.54 -9.60 1.14
C TYR A 254 9.24 -8.21 1.74
N ALA A 255 8.53 -8.15 2.86
CA ALA A 255 8.17 -6.89 3.51
C ALA A 255 9.39 -6.14 4.05
N VAL A 256 10.41 -6.85 4.57
CA VAL A 256 11.71 -6.27 4.97
C VAL A 256 12.41 -5.64 3.76
N GLY A 257 12.46 -6.35 2.63
CA GLY A 257 13.00 -5.80 1.38
C GLY A 257 12.28 -4.51 0.96
N THR A 258 10.94 -4.50 1.01
CA THR A 258 10.13 -3.31 0.70
C THR A 258 10.44 -2.16 1.67
N ALA A 259 10.46 -2.42 2.97
CA ALA A 259 10.69 -1.41 4.00
C ALA A 259 12.09 -0.79 3.91
N SER A 260 13.12 -1.62 3.71
CA SER A 260 14.51 -1.16 3.61
C SER A 260 14.72 -0.16 2.47
N MET A 261 14.06 -0.41 1.32
CA MET A 261 14.18 0.47 0.16
C MET A 261 13.21 1.65 0.17
N LEU A 262 12.05 1.55 0.80
CA LEU A 262 11.05 2.63 0.79
C LEU A 262 11.60 3.96 1.31
N LEU A 263 12.38 3.92 2.41
CA LEU A 263 12.99 5.12 3.01
C LEU A 263 14.17 5.63 2.18
N LEU A 264 14.96 4.72 1.62
CA LEU A 264 16.18 5.07 0.87
C LEU A 264 15.85 5.58 -0.53
N SER A 265 14.91 4.92 -1.21
CA SER A 265 14.52 5.21 -2.59
C SER A 265 13.84 6.56 -2.73
N GLY A 266 13.07 7.02 -1.74
CA GLY A 266 12.52 8.37 -1.73
C GLY A 266 13.60 9.44 -1.85
N ARG A 267 14.64 9.36 -1.00
CA ARG A 267 15.79 10.30 -1.04
C ARG A 267 16.58 10.21 -2.34
N ILE A 268 16.73 9.01 -2.90
CA ILE A 268 17.45 8.81 -4.16
C ILE A 268 16.60 9.36 -5.33
N ALA A 269 15.31 9.10 -5.36
CA ALA A 269 14.39 9.63 -6.36
C ALA A 269 14.36 11.17 -6.37
N ASP A 270 14.47 11.81 -5.21
CA ASP A 270 14.53 13.28 -5.07
C ASP A 270 15.86 13.86 -5.56
N ARG A 271 16.94 13.08 -5.59
CA ARG A 271 18.29 13.55 -6.00
C ARG A 271 18.67 13.14 -7.41
N LYS A 272 18.36 11.91 -7.82
CA LYS A 272 18.80 11.31 -9.08
C LYS A 272 17.71 11.25 -10.14
N GLY A 273 16.45 11.54 -9.77
CA GLY A 273 15.31 11.53 -10.68
C GLY A 273 14.32 10.39 -10.37
N ARG A 274 13.06 10.63 -10.78
CA ARG A 274 11.94 9.69 -10.59
C ARG A 274 12.07 8.51 -11.56
N ARG A 275 12.40 8.81 -12.81
CA ARG A 275 12.49 7.82 -13.90
C ARG A 275 13.56 6.76 -13.66
N PRO A 276 14.86 7.08 -13.37
CA PRO A 276 15.87 6.06 -13.09
C PRO A 276 15.47 5.15 -11.94
N MET A 277 14.87 5.72 -10.88
CA MET A 277 14.45 4.96 -9.71
C MET A 277 13.31 3.99 -10.03
N ALA A 278 12.33 4.40 -10.84
CA ALA A 278 11.24 3.53 -11.28
C ALA A 278 11.74 2.40 -12.18
N LEU A 279 12.64 2.71 -13.14
CA LEU A 279 13.23 1.71 -14.04
C LEU A 279 14.04 0.66 -13.29
N THR A 280 14.94 1.06 -12.39
CA THR A 280 15.71 0.12 -11.56
C THR A 280 14.80 -0.70 -10.66
N GLY A 281 13.79 -0.08 -10.02
CA GLY A 281 12.85 -0.77 -9.19
C GLY A 281 12.00 -1.82 -9.94
N LEU A 282 11.49 -1.48 -11.13
CA LEU A 282 10.75 -2.42 -11.98
C LEU A 282 11.62 -3.57 -12.46
N THR A 283 12.89 -3.31 -12.81
CA THR A 283 13.84 -4.36 -13.21
C THR A 283 14.09 -5.33 -12.04
N VAL A 284 14.41 -4.81 -10.86
CA VAL A 284 14.65 -5.63 -9.66
C VAL A 284 13.41 -6.42 -9.27
N LEU A 285 12.21 -5.81 -9.35
CA LEU A 285 10.94 -6.49 -9.09
C LEU A 285 10.72 -7.63 -10.09
N THR A 286 10.94 -7.39 -11.38
CA THR A 286 10.79 -8.40 -12.43
C THR A 286 11.71 -9.60 -12.19
N VAL A 287 13.00 -9.34 -11.92
CA VAL A 287 13.97 -10.41 -11.63
C VAL A 287 13.59 -11.18 -10.38
N GLY A 288 13.19 -10.47 -9.31
CA GLY A 288 12.76 -11.11 -8.06
C GLY A 288 11.50 -11.99 -8.24
N VAL A 289 10.51 -11.53 -9.02
CA VAL A 289 9.28 -12.30 -9.29
C VAL A 289 9.58 -13.53 -10.17
N LEU A 290 10.44 -13.39 -11.20
CA LEU A 290 10.88 -14.55 -11.99
C LEU A 290 11.63 -15.57 -11.13
N ALA A 291 12.54 -15.10 -10.28
CA ALA A 291 13.28 -15.97 -9.36
C ALA A 291 12.34 -16.68 -8.36
N LEU A 292 11.27 -16.03 -7.88
CA LEU A 292 10.24 -16.69 -7.04
C LEU A 292 9.64 -17.90 -7.74
N GLY A 293 9.28 -17.78 -9.03
CA GLY A 293 8.71 -18.89 -9.80
C GLY A 293 9.70 -20.01 -10.13
N MET A 294 11.00 -19.77 -9.96
CA MET A 294 12.07 -20.76 -10.17
C MET A 294 12.62 -21.33 -8.87
N ALA A 295 12.01 -21.01 -7.73
CA ALA A 295 12.51 -21.43 -6.43
C ALA A 295 12.18 -22.91 -6.19
N GLU A 296 13.23 -23.71 -5.98
CA GLU A 296 13.14 -25.13 -5.60
C GLU A 296 13.60 -25.35 -4.15
N THR A 297 14.22 -24.36 -3.52
CA THR A 297 14.74 -24.43 -2.16
C THR A 297 14.36 -23.21 -1.35
N THR A 298 14.13 -23.40 -0.05
CA THR A 298 13.77 -22.31 0.88
C THR A 298 14.79 -21.16 0.90
N PRO A 299 16.12 -21.37 0.92
CA PRO A 299 17.07 -20.26 0.90
C PRO A 299 16.97 -19.42 -0.38
N PHE A 300 16.81 -20.07 -1.55
CA PHE A 300 16.64 -19.35 -2.82
C PHE A 300 15.31 -18.58 -2.87
N LEU A 301 14.23 -19.19 -2.37
CA LEU A 301 12.93 -18.54 -2.21
C LEU A 301 13.01 -17.24 -1.38
N LEU A 302 13.73 -17.29 -0.25
CA LEU A 302 13.88 -16.13 0.63
C LEU A 302 14.69 -15.01 -0.05
N VAL A 303 15.75 -15.34 -0.79
CA VAL A 303 16.53 -14.37 -1.57
C VAL A 303 15.67 -13.74 -2.67
N ALA A 304 14.91 -14.56 -3.40
CA ALA A 304 13.99 -14.09 -4.44
C ALA A 304 12.90 -13.17 -3.87
N ALA A 305 12.32 -13.52 -2.72
CA ALA A 305 11.34 -12.70 -2.01
C ALA A 305 11.93 -11.36 -1.54
N LEU A 306 13.16 -11.37 -1.03
CA LEU A 306 13.88 -10.15 -0.65
C LEU A 306 14.07 -9.23 -1.86
N LEU A 307 14.55 -9.76 -2.99
CA LEU A 307 14.75 -9.01 -4.22
C LEU A 307 13.43 -8.41 -4.75
N ALA A 308 12.36 -9.20 -4.82
CA ALA A 308 11.06 -8.71 -5.23
C ALA A 308 10.55 -7.60 -4.29
N GLY A 309 10.76 -7.74 -2.99
CA GLY A 309 10.46 -6.73 -1.99
C GLY A 309 11.25 -5.43 -2.20
N ILE A 310 12.57 -5.51 -2.41
CA ILE A 310 13.45 -4.39 -2.72
C ILE A 310 12.92 -3.64 -3.95
N GLY A 311 12.63 -4.34 -5.05
CA GLY A 311 12.09 -3.74 -6.27
C GLY A 311 10.78 -2.97 -6.01
N SER A 312 9.85 -3.58 -5.27
CA SER A 312 8.58 -2.93 -4.88
C SER A 312 8.79 -1.68 -4.03
N GLY A 313 9.73 -1.72 -3.08
CA GLY A 313 10.08 -0.58 -2.23
C GLY A 313 10.73 0.57 -3.00
N MET A 314 11.44 0.27 -4.09
CA MET A 314 12.03 1.28 -4.97
C MET A 314 10.99 2.00 -5.85
N ILE A 315 10.00 1.28 -6.34
CA ILE A 315 8.97 1.82 -7.25
C ILE A 315 8.03 2.78 -6.53
N SER A 316 7.57 2.42 -5.32
CA SER A 316 6.47 3.10 -4.63
C SER A 316 6.67 4.60 -4.44
N PRO A 317 7.82 5.12 -3.95
CA PRO A 317 8.04 6.56 -3.85
C PRO A 317 8.18 7.25 -5.20
N ALA A 318 8.86 6.60 -6.16
CA ALA A 318 9.11 7.18 -7.47
C ALA A 318 7.80 7.44 -8.24
N GLN A 319 6.89 6.46 -8.29
CA GLN A 319 5.59 6.61 -8.95
C GLN A 319 4.69 7.63 -8.26
N THR A 320 4.68 7.65 -6.91
CA THR A 320 3.89 8.61 -6.14
C THR A 320 4.39 10.04 -6.32
N ALA A 321 5.71 10.24 -6.30
CA ALA A 321 6.34 11.53 -6.57
C ALA A 321 6.05 12.01 -8.01
N THR A 322 6.12 11.13 -9.01
CA THR A 322 5.76 11.46 -10.39
C THR A 322 4.31 11.95 -10.51
N VAL A 323 3.37 11.30 -9.82
CA VAL A 323 1.97 11.76 -9.80
C VAL A 323 1.84 13.13 -9.14
N ALA A 324 2.56 13.36 -8.04
CA ALA A 324 2.58 14.66 -7.36
C ALA A 324 3.18 15.76 -8.26
N ASP A 325 4.27 15.47 -8.97
CA ASP A 325 4.91 16.40 -9.92
C ASP A 325 3.97 16.75 -11.08
N VAL A 326 3.18 15.78 -11.59
CA VAL A 326 2.19 16.02 -12.66
C VAL A 326 1.00 16.85 -12.16
N ILE A 327 0.58 16.68 -10.91
CA ILE A 327 -0.49 17.48 -10.32
C ILE A 327 0.00 18.94 -10.12
N GLY A 328 1.24 19.11 -9.63
CA GLY A 328 1.77 20.45 -9.29
C GLY A 328 1.17 21.02 -8.00
N THR A 329 1.49 22.29 -7.73
CA THR A 329 1.10 22.98 -6.49
C THR A 329 -0.18 23.82 -6.61
N ASP A 330 -0.57 24.18 -7.83
CA ASP A 330 -1.57 25.24 -8.08
C ASP A 330 -2.96 24.68 -8.42
N VAL A 331 -3.12 23.35 -8.42
CA VAL A 331 -4.37 22.68 -8.76
C VAL A 331 -4.71 21.56 -7.78
N ARG A 332 -6.01 21.25 -7.67
CA ARG A 332 -6.46 20.08 -6.89
C ARG A 332 -6.29 18.81 -7.71
N GLY A 333 -5.50 17.85 -7.21
CA GLY A 333 -5.22 16.58 -7.85
C GLY A 333 -6.05 15.39 -7.35
N GLY A 334 -7.10 15.62 -6.56
CA GLY A 334 -7.88 14.55 -5.94
C GLY A 334 -8.34 13.44 -6.91
N PRO A 335 -9.01 13.75 -8.03
CA PRO A 335 -9.42 12.74 -9.01
C PRO A 335 -8.24 11.99 -9.66
N VAL A 336 -7.11 12.69 -9.90
CA VAL A 336 -5.89 12.12 -10.49
C VAL A 336 -5.24 11.12 -9.53
N LEU A 337 -5.14 11.50 -8.25
CA LEU A 337 -4.60 10.63 -7.20
C LEU A 337 -5.52 9.41 -6.94
N ALA A 338 -6.83 9.63 -6.97
CA ALA A 338 -7.80 8.54 -6.84
C ALA A 338 -7.67 7.52 -7.98
N THR A 339 -7.54 7.98 -9.23
CA THR A 339 -7.35 7.09 -10.39
C THR A 339 -6.03 6.32 -10.29
N PHE A 340 -4.96 6.96 -9.79
CA PHE A 340 -3.69 6.30 -9.53
C PHE A 340 -3.84 5.16 -8.50
N GLN A 341 -4.58 5.40 -7.42
CA GLN A 341 -4.85 4.37 -6.42
C GLN A 341 -5.75 3.25 -6.96
N MET A 342 -6.79 3.61 -7.73
CA MET A 342 -7.66 2.63 -8.40
C MET A 342 -6.89 1.71 -9.35
N ALA A 343 -5.83 2.18 -10.00
CA ALA A 343 -4.99 1.34 -10.83
C ALA A 343 -4.29 0.23 -10.00
N ALA A 344 -3.79 0.55 -8.81
CA ALA A 344 -3.23 -0.46 -7.89
C ALA A 344 -4.30 -1.45 -7.40
N ASP A 345 -5.49 -0.96 -7.04
CA ASP A 345 -6.60 -1.80 -6.58
C ASP A 345 -7.07 -2.76 -7.69
N LEU A 346 -7.15 -2.28 -8.95
CA LEU A 346 -7.45 -3.14 -10.10
C LEU A 346 -6.37 -4.23 -10.30
N GLY A 347 -5.10 -3.88 -10.16
CA GLY A 347 -4.02 -4.87 -10.19
C GLY A 347 -4.18 -5.92 -9.08
N ALA A 348 -4.49 -5.49 -7.86
CA ALA A 348 -4.72 -6.36 -6.72
C ALA A 348 -5.95 -7.28 -6.88
N ILE A 349 -6.93 -6.87 -7.69
CA ILE A 349 -8.11 -7.67 -8.00
C ILE A 349 -7.82 -8.69 -9.11
N VAL A 350 -7.26 -8.23 -10.24
CA VAL A 350 -7.06 -9.07 -11.43
C VAL A 350 -5.89 -10.04 -11.25
N GLY A 351 -4.83 -9.59 -10.56
CA GLY A 351 -3.60 -10.36 -10.38
C GLY A 351 -3.80 -11.76 -9.80
N PRO A 352 -4.42 -11.89 -8.62
CA PRO A 352 -4.64 -13.20 -8.00
C PRO A 352 -5.50 -14.15 -8.83
N VAL A 353 -6.54 -13.62 -9.50
CA VAL A 353 -7.44 -14.44 -10.31
C VAL A 353 -6.71 -15.01 -11.52
N VAL A 354 -6.01 -14.16 -12.28
CA VAL A 354 -5.27 -14.58 -13.46
C VAL A 354 -4.11 -15.49 -13.09
N ALA A 355 -3.32 -15.11 -12.08
CA ALA A 355 -2.20 -15.92 -11.65
C ALA A 355 -2.64 -17.25 -11.02
N GLY A 356 -3.75 -17.27 -10.28
CA GLY A 356 -4.36 -18.48 -9.76
C GLY A 356 -4.83 -19.42 -10.88
N ALA A 357 -5.52 -18.89 -11.90
CA ALA A 357 -5.95 -19.67 -13.05
C ALA A 357 -4.77 -20.28 -13.83
N LEU A 358 -3.68 -19.52 -13.99
CA LEU A 358 -2.47 -20.03 -14.62
C LEU A 358 -1.78 -21.11 -13.78
N ALA A 359 -1.79 -20.97 -12.45
CA ALA A 359 -1.24 -21.98 -11.54
C ALA A 359 -2.07 -23.28 -11.56
N ASP A 360 -3.41 -23.17 -11.61
CA ASP A 360 -4.31 -24.34 -11.69
C ASP A 360 -4.20 -25.07 -13.02
N THR A 361 -4.03 -24.34 -14.13
CA THR A 361 -4.06 -24.96 -15.47
C THR A 361 -2.69 -25.41 -15.96
N TRP A 362 -1.63 -24.74 -15.55
CA TRP A 362 -0.28 -25.01 -16.04
C TRP A 362 0.71 -25.24 -14.89
N SER A 363 1.21 -24.17 -14.25
CA SER A 363 2.11 -24.29 -13.08
C SER A 363 2.28 -22.95 -12.36
N TYR A 364 2.78 -22.99 -11.12
CA TYR A 364 3.18 -21.79 -10.40
C TYR A 364 4.28 -21.01 -11.12
N GLN A 365 5.24 -21.68 -11.78
CA GLN A 365 6.29 -21.04 -12.57
C GLN A 365 5.70 -20.17 -13.70
N VAL A 366 4.68 -20.67 -14.42
CA VAL A 366 3.98 -19.92 -15.47
C VAL A 366 3.24 -18.74 -14.86
N ALA A 367 2.59 -18.90 -13.73
CA ALA A 367 1.86 -17.83 -13.03
C ALA A 367 2.80 -16.69 -12.58
N PHE A 368 3.96 -17.00 -12.02
CA PHE A 368 4.97 -15.99 -11.65
C PHE A 368 5.61 -15.35 -12.90
N SER A 369 5.85 -16.11 -13.95
CA SER A 369 6.36 -15.57 -15.24
C SER A 369 5.38 -14.58 -15.86
N ALA A 370 4.10 -14.91 -15.91
CA ALA A 370 3.05 -13.98 -16.36
C ALA A 370 2.95 -12.73 -15.48
N THR A 371 3.13 -12.90 -14.17
CA THR A 371 3.20 -11.77 -13.22
C THR A 371 4.40 -10.87 -13.52
N ALA A 372 5.56 -11.44 -13.83
CA ALA A 372 6.76 -10.68 -14.24
C ALA A 372 6.53 -9.91 -15.55
N VAL A 373 5.78 -10.47 -16.51
CA VAL A 373 5.41 -9.77 -17.75
C VAL A 373 4.67 -8.46 -17.46
N MET A 374 3.80 -8.39 -16.45
CA MET A 374 3.12 -7.15 -16.07
C MET A 374 4.13 -6.08 -15.60
N SER A 375 5.17 -6.47 -14.88
CA SER A 375 6.24 -5.55 -14.47
C SER A 375 7.09 -5.11 -15.67
N VAL A 376 7.36 -5.99 -16.64
CA VAL A 376 8.07 -5.66 -17.89
C VAL A 376 7.24 -4.69 -18.74
N LEU A 377 5.94 -4.88 -18.85
CA LEU A 377 5.07 -3.95 -19.59
C LEU A 377 5.11 -2.54 -18.96
N ALA A 378 5.04 -2.46 -17.63
CA ALA A 378 5.21 -1.20 -16.94
C ALA A 378 6.61 -0.59 -17.19
N LEU A 379 7.69 -1.40 -17.18
CA LEU A 379 9.05 -0.99 -17.49
C LEU A 379 9.16 -0.38 -18.88
N ILE A 380 8.57 -1.02 -19.90
CA ILE A 380 8.56 -0.52 -21.30
C ILE A 380 7.87 0.85 -21.38
N ILE A 381 6.77 1.04 -20.64
CA ILE A 381 6.06 2.32 -20.61
C ILE A 381 6.94 3.39 -19.93
N TRP A 382 7.65 3.05 -18.85
CA TRP A 382 8.56 3.95 -18.16
C TRP A 382 9.80 4.34 -19.01
N LEU A 383 10.25 3.48 -19.92
CA LEU A 383 11.34 3.82 -20.85
C LEU A 383 10.97 5.01 -21.76
N ARG A 384 9.67 5.20 -22.03
CA ARG A 384 9.15 6.29 -22.86
C ARG A 384 8.68 7.51 -22.06
N ALA A 385 8.67 7.41 -20.73
CA ALA A 385 8.27 8.51 -19.86
C ALA A 385 9.37 9.55 -19.72
N PRO A 386 9.07 10.85 -19.74
CA PRO A 386 10.04 11.89 -19.41
C PRO A 386 10.37 11.89 -17.91
N GLU A 387 11.53 12.43 -17.56
CA GLU A 387 11.87 12.76 -16.17
C GLU A 387 10.97 13.90 -15.69
N THR A 388 10.43 13.79 -14.47
CA THR A 388 9.56 14.81 -13.88
C THR A 388 10.26 15.64 -12.82
N LEU A 389 11.44 15.23 -12.37
CA LEU A 389 12.22 16.01 -11.42
C LEU A 389 12.66 17.33 -12.07
N VAL A 390 12.04 18.44 -11.67
CA VAL A 390 12.51 19.78 -12.02
C VAL A 390 13.71 20.08 -11.14
N VAL A 391 14.92 19.99 -11.69
CA VAL A 391 16.10 20.50 -11.01
C VAL A 391 15.98 22.02 -10.99
N SER A 392 15.61 22.57 -9.83
CA SER A 392 15.67 24.01 -9.60
C SER A 392 17.15 24.42 -9.71
N HIS A 393 17.57 24.88 -10.88
CA HIS A 393 18.79 25.65 -10.96
C HIS A 393 18.63 26.82 -10.01
N ARG A 394 19.39 26.85 -8.90
CA ARG A 394 19.59 28.05 -8.10
C ARG A 394 19.84 29.20 -9.09
N GLN A 395 18.88 30.09 -9.24
CA GLN A 395 19.19 31.40 -9.81
C GLN A 395 20.33 31.95 -8.96
N PRO A 396 21.43 32.44 -9.57
CA PRO A 396 22.43 33.19 -8.83
C PRO A 396 21.69 34.35 -8.17
N GLU A 397 21.94 34.53 -6.88
CA GLU A 397 21.36 35.66 -6.14
C GLU A 397 21.64 36.93 -6.92
N PRO A 398 20.63 37.76 -7.22
CA PRO A 398 20.84 39.08 -7.79
C PRO A 398 21.42 39.98 -6.68
N GLY A 399 22.74 40.06 -6.59
CA GLY A 399 23.35 40.88 -5.53
C GLY A 399 24.85 40.73 -5.31
N SER A 400 25.61 40.13 -6.22
CA SER A 400 27.08 40.31 -6.18
C SER A 400 27.58 41.22 -7.32
N GLU A 401 26.96 42.36 -7.45
CA GLU A 401 27.67 43.47 -8.13
C GLU A 401 28.80 43.93 -7.21
N VAL A 402 29.99 43.60 -7.65
CA VAL A 402 31.27 44.05 -7.13
C VAL A 402 31.21 45.55 -7.03
N CYS A 403 31.21 46.06 -5.79
CA CYS A 403 31.46 47.48 -5.52
C CYS A 403 32.88 47.77 -6.04
N GLY A 404 32.99 48.36 -7.22
CA GLY A 404 34.23 48.85 -7.77
C GLY A 404 34.76 50.01 -6.88
N PRO A 405 36.11 50.16 -6.77
CA PRO A 405 36.70 51.17 -5.90
C PRO A 405 36.34 52.56 -6.35
N ALA A 406 35.82 53.39 -5.41
CA ALA A 406 35.62 54.78 -5.60
C ALA A 406 36.94 55.49 -5.98
N ALA A 407 36.98 56.11 -7.15
CA ALA A 407 38.09 56.93 -7.55
C ALA A 407 38.08 58.22 -6.68
N ASP A 408 39.13 58.35 -5.90
CA ASP A 408 39.55 59.61 -5.27
C ASP A 408 39.78 60.67 -6.33
N THR A 409 39.00 61.70 -6.36
CA THR A 409 39.38 62.96 -7.01
C THR A 409 39.40 64.06 -5.93
N SER A 410 40.56 64.16 -5.30
CA SER A 410 41.04 65.38 -4.66
C SER A 410 41.75 66.19 -5.72
N SER A 411 41.27 67.40 -6.02
CA SER A 411 42.17 68.55 -6.38
C SER A 411 41.35 69.84 -6.40
N SER A 412 41.94 70.74 -5.62
CA SER A 412 41.87 72.20 -5.61
C SER A 412 40.57 72.89 -5.28
#